data_da04b5afa26e48461bc1b85a38a9cfa6
#
_entry.id   da04b5afa26e48461bc1b85a38a9cfa6
#
_cell.length_a   1.000
_cell.length_b   1.000
_cell.length_c   1.000
_cell.angle_alpha   90.00
_cell.angle_beta   90.00
_cell.angle_gamma   90.00
#
_symmetry.space_group_name_H-M   'P 1'
#
loop_
_entity.id
_entity.type
_entity.pdbx_description
1 polymer ?
#
loop_
_entity_poly.entity_id
_entity_poly.type
_entity_poly.pdbx_seq_one_letter_code
_entity_poly.pdbx_strand_id
1 'polypeptide(L)'
;MTGRVPSGPHRLGFGEWVAIFKRTLKKFLADDCMGYAQQIAFSSLLAFFPAVILLIGLLGLIGAYDDLQEFLGAVAPGAVLEAVETAQTSASGQEAASSIAVVFGAFGAVWAASGAMNSVIKAVNAAYDRIETRPFWKVRITSIVLVLASGFAFASMFVLIVFGGPVGEAIADQARLGGAFELVWAILRWPIAFAGILLFFGLVYYAGPNVDQRAWKWVTPGSLVGAVAWLVLSGLFAVYTSFSSSYDKTYGSLAGGIILLLWLNYSAFALLFGAELNSELDRQADIHAAGGEKAGLVKQARRSR
;
A
#
# COMPACT_ATOMS: atom_id res chain seq x y z
N MET A 1 -24.77 -9.33 28.84
CA MET A 1 -24.96 -9.28 27.37
C MET A 1 -23.78 -9.99 26.73
N THR A 2 -23.92 -11.27 26.42
CA THR A 2 -22.85 -12.07 25.79
C THR A 2 -22.92 -11.83 24.28
N GLY A 3 -22.15 -10.85 23.82
CA GLY A 3 -21.97 -10.60 22.40
C GLY A 3 -21.32 -11.81 21.71
N ARG A 4 -22.09 -12.55 20.94
CA ARG A 4 -21.54 -13.60 20.06
C ARG A 4 -20.65 -12.90 19.02
N VAL A 5 -19.37 -13.24 19.03
CA VAL A 5 -18.41 -12.86 18.00
C VAL A 5 -18.97 -13.29 16.63
N PRO A 6 -19.05 -12.41 15.63
CA PRO A 6 -19.51 -12.79 14.30
C PRO A 6 -18.68 -13.95 13.76
N SER A 7 -19.33 -14.90 13.13
CA SER A 7 -18.67 -16.03 12.47
C SER A 7 -17.66 -15.51 11.44
N GLY A 8 -16.39 -15.82 11.62
CA GLY A 8 -15.32 -15.36 10.74
C GLY A 8 -15.46 -15.89 9.29
N PRO A 9 -14.74 -15.32 8.33
CA PRO A 9 -14.84 -15.65 6.88
C PRO A 9 -14.59 -17.13 6.54
N HIS A 10 -13.99 -17.89 7.46
CA HIS A 10 -13.74 -19.34 7.33
C HIS A 10 -15.00 -20.22 7.33
N ARG A 11 -16.17 -19.68 7.64
CA ARG A 11 -17.45 -20.39 7.62
C ARG A 11 -18.27 -20.16 6.35
N LEU A 12 -17.78 -19.36 5.42
CA LEU A 12 -18.45 -19.08 4.15
C LEU A 12 -18.28 -20.25 3.19
N GLY A 13 -19.39 -20.71 2.58
CA GLY A 13 -19.36 -21.71 1.52
C GLY A 13 -18.83 -21.15 0.20
N PHE A 14 -18.39 -22.03 -0.70
CA PHE A 14 -17.84 -21.60 -2.00
C PHE A 14 -18.83 -20.72 -2.80
N GLY A 15 -20.13 -21.05 -2.79
CA GLY A 15 -21.16 -20.24 -3.46
C GLY A 15 -21.28 -18.82 -2.88
N GLU A 16 -21.11 -18.67 -1.55
CA GLU A 16 -21.12 -17.36 -0.90
C GLU A 16 -19.90 -16.53 -1.29
N TRP A 17 -18.71 -17.15 -1.37
CA TRP A 17 -17.50 -16.49 -1.86
C TRP A 17 -17.67 -15.98 -3.29
N VAL A 18 -18.22 -16.79 -4.19
CA VAL A 18 -18.50 -16.37 -5.57
C VAL A 18 -19.50 -15.22 -5.61
N ALA A 19 -20.53 -15.26 -4.77
CA ALA A 19 -21.53 -14.19 -4.69
C ALA A 19 -20.92 -12.89 -4.14
N ILE A 20 -20.06 -12.97 -3.10
CA ILE A 20 -19.34 -11.83 -2.54
C ILE A 20 -18.44 -11.22 -3.61
N PHE A 21 -17.64 -12.02 -4.31
CA PHE A 21 -16.72 -11.53 -5.34
C PHE A 21 -17.46 -10.82 -6.50
N LYS A 22 -18.60 -11.39 -6.95
CA LYS A 22 -19.44 -10.75 -7.97
C LYS A 22 -20.01 -9.41 -7.48
N ARG A 23 -20.44 -9.33 -6.21
CA ARG A 23 -20.93 -8.08 -5.62
C ARG A 23 -19.82 -7.05 -5.48
N THR A 24 -18.62 -7.47 -5.02
CA THR A 24 -17.42 -6.63 -4.95
C THR A 24 -17.11 -6.01 -6.31
N LEU A 25 -17.08 -6.81 -7.37
CA LEU A 25 -16.82 -6.31 -8.73
C LEU A 25 -17.89 -5.32 -9.19
N LYS A 26 -19.18 -5.64 -8.96
CA LYS A 26 -20.29 -4.75 -9.30
C LYS A 26 -20.18 -3.42 -8.53
N LYS A 27 -19.86 -3.50 -7.24
CA LYS A 27 -19.75 -2.33 -6.36
C LYS A 27 -18.54 -1.49 -6.73
N PHE A 28 -17.39 -2.10 -7.02
CA PHE A 28 -16.20 -1.42 -7.52
C PHE A 28 -16.48 -0.52 -8.74
N LEU A 29 -17.36 -0.98 -9.64
CA LEU A 29 -17.78 -0.22 -10.81
C LEU A 29 -18.83 0.85 -10.46
N ALA A 30 -19.75 0.55 -9.53
CA ALA A 30 -20.84 1.43 -9.15
C ALA A 30 -20.39 2.62 -8.28
N ASP A 31 -19.39 2.41 -7.42
CA ASP A 31 -18.86 3.41 -6.48
C ASP A 31 -17.73 4.25 -7.10
N ASP A 32 -17.62 4.24 -8.43
CA ASP A 32 -16.61 5.01 -9.19
C ASP A 32 -15.16 4.80 -8.70
N CYS A 33 -14.83 3.56 -8.31
CA CYS A 33 -13.47 3.24 -7.85
C CYS A 33 -12.41 3.54 -8.92
N MET A 34 -12.79 3.53 -10.21
CA MET A 34 -11.88 3.94 -11.30
C MET A 34 -11.53 5.43 -11.22
N GLY A 35 -12.50 6.29 -10.97
CA GLY A 35 -12.27 7.74 -10.80
C GLY A 35 -11.45 8.02 -9.53
N TYR A 36 -11.75 7.35 -8.43
CA TYR A 36 -10.94 7.44 -7.20
C TYR A 36 -9.51 6.97 -7.40
N ALA A 37 -9.29 5.89 -8.17
CA ALA A 37 -7.95 5.40 -8.47
C ALA A 37 -7.14 6.42 -9.28
N GLN A 38 -7.74 7.10 -10.25
CA GLN A 38 -7.11 8.19 -11.00
C GLN A 38 -6.76 9.36 -10.08
N GLN A 39 -7.64 9.73 -9.16
CA GLN A 39 -7.37 10.78 -8.16
C GLN A 39 -6.20 10.40 -7.24
N ILE A 40 -6.15 9.15 -6.76
CA ILE A 40 -5.04 8.64 -5.96
C ILE A 40 -3.75 8.68 -6.77
N ALA A 41 -3.76 8.17 -8.01
CA ALA A 41 -2.58 8.13 -8.87
C ALA A 41 -2.01 9.53 -9.13
N PHE A 42 -2.86 10.49 -9.48
CA PHE A 42 -2.44 11.87 -9.71
C PHE A 42 -1.88 12.51 -8.43
N SER A 43 -2.56 12.37 -7.30
CA SER A 43 -2.09 12.91 -6.02
C SER A 43 -0.76 12.26 -5.58
N SER A 44 -0.60 10.96 -5.84
CA SER A 44 0.63 10.21 -5.52
C SER A 44 1.78 10.62 -6.43
N LEU A 45 1.52 10.87 -7.72
CA LEU A 45 2.52 11.39 -8.64
C LEU A 45 3.03 12.76 -8.21
N LEU A 46 2.15 13.65 -7.77
CA LEU A 46 2.57 14.97 -7.24
C LEU A 46 3.39 14.85 -5.96
N ALA A 47 3.08 13.88 -5.10
CA ALA A 47 3.81 13.62 -3.88
C ALA A 47 5.15 12.90 -4.11
N PHE A 48 5.29 12.20 -5.25
CA PHE A 48 6.49 11.44 -5.60
C PHE A 48 7.74 12.32 -5.69
N PHE A 49 7.65 13.47 -6.35
CA PHE A 49 8.82 14.35 -6.52
C PHE A 49 9.40 14.85 -5.19
N PRO A 50 8.62 15.45 -4.27
CA PRO A 50 9.13 15.82 -2.96
C PRO A 50 9.67 14.61 -2.16
N ALA A 51 9.05 13.44 -2.31
CA ALA A 51 9.49 12.22 -1.61
C ALA A 51 10.85 11.74 -2.13
N VAL A 52 11.08 11.79 -3.44
CA VAL A 52 12.39 11.45 -4.06
C VAL A 52 13.46 12.43 -3.61
N ILE A 53 13.19 13.73 -3.61
CA ILE A 53 14.15 14.76 -3.14
C ILE A 53 14.52 14.49 -1.68
N LEU A 54 13.53 14.20 -0.83
CA LEU A 54 13.79 13.86 0.57
C LEU A 54 14.64 12.59 0.70
N LEU A 55 14.31 11.54 -0.07
CA LEU A 55 15.05 10.27 -0.05
C LEU A 55 16.52 10.49 -0.43
N ILE A 56 16.79 11.22 -1.53
CA ILE A 56 18.14 11.57 -1.97
C ILE A 56 18.90 12.34 -0.88
N GLY A 57 18.22 13.33 -0.26
CA GLY A 57 18.80 14.09 0.83
C GLY A 57 19.17 13.23 2.05
N LEU A 58 18.30 12.29 2.43
CA LEU A 58 18.56 11.35 3.52
C LEU A 58 19.69 10.37 3.20
N LEU A 59 19.73 9.81 1.98
CA LEU A 59 20.79 8.90 1.55
C LEU A 59 22.15 9.62 1.46
N GLY A 60 22.15 10.88 1.01
CA GLY A 60 23.35 11.72 1.04
C GLY A 60 23.89 11.94 2.44
N LEU A 61 23.01 12.10 3.45
CA LEU A 61 23.43 12.26 4.85
C LEU A 61 24.09 11.00 5.45
N ILE A 62 23.70 9.82 5.01
CA ILE A 62 24.24 8.54 5.50
C ILE A 62 25.32 7.95 4.57
N GLY A 63 25.66 8.63 3.47
CA GLY A 63 26.66 8.17 2.51
C GLY A 63 26.25 6.96 1.67
N ALA A 64 24.96 6.63 1.59
CA ALA A 64 24.42 5.47 0.89
C ALA A 64 23.84 5.82 -0.50
N TYR A 65 24.31 6.88 -1.11
CA TYR A 65 23.80 7.34 -2.41
C TYR A 65 24.23 6.42 -3.55
N ASP A 66 25.48 5.97 -3.55
CA ASP A 66 26.04 5.11 -4.59
C ASP A 66 25.29 3.76 -4.65
N ASP A 67 24.93 3.21 -3.49
CA ASP A 67 24.13 1.98 -3.40
C ASP A 67 22.73 2.14 -4.02
N LEU A 68 22.10 3.31 -3.83
CA LEU A 68 20.81 3.61 -4.48
C LEU A 68 20.98 3.71 -6.00
N GLN A 69 22.03 4.36 -6.48
CA GLN A 69 22.28 4.55 -7.89
C GLN A 69 22.53 3.20 -8.60
N GLU A 70 23.30 2.32 -7.98
CA GLU A 70 23.53 0.95 -8.45
C GLU A 70 22.20 0.16 -8.52
N PHE A 71 21.40 0.21 -7.48
CA PHE A 71 20.10 -0.44 -7.44
C PHE A 71 19.14 0.10 -8.51
N LEU A 72 19.01 1.42 -8.63
CA LEU A 72 18.14 2.04 -9.62
C LEU A 72 18.63 1.72 -11.05
N GLY A 73 19.93 1.68 -11.27
CA GLY A 73 20.52 1.27 -12.55
C GLY A 73 20.12 -0.14 -12.98
N ALA A 74 19.87 -1.03 -11.99
CA ALA A 74 19.46 -2.41 -12.27
C ALA A 74 17.95 -2.58 -12.50
N VAL A 75 17.09 -1.71 -11.90
CA VAL A 75 15.64 -1.96 -11.86
C VAL A 75 14.76 -0.81 -12.36
N ALA A 76 15.30 0.42 -12.44
CA ALA A 76 14.52 1.60 -12.77
C ALA A 76 14.58 1.96 -14.27
N PRO A 77 13.47 2.47 -14.85
CA PRO A 77 13.52 3.10 -16.17
C PRO A 77 14.49 4.29 -16.21
N GLY A 78 15.15 4.52 -17.35
CA GLY A 78 16.16 5.59 -17.53
C GLY A 78 15.69 6.97 -17.10
N ALA A 79 14.41 7.31 -17.31
CA ALA A 79 13.80 8.57 -16.88
C ALA A 79 13.80 8.77 -15.36
N VAL A 80 13.73 7.69 -14.57
CA VAL A 80 13.83 7.77 -13.09
C VAL A 80 15.28 8.07 -12.68
N LEU A 81 16.25 7.44 -13.33
CA LEU A 81 17.67 7.71 -13.12
C LEU A 81 18.02 9.18 -13.43
N GLU A 82 17.57 9.68 -14.59
CA GLU A 82 17.78 11.08 -14.97
C GLU A 82 17.13 12.06 -13.98
N ALA A 83 15.94 11.75 -13.46
CA ALA A 83 15.30 12.55 -12.44
C ALA A 83 16.07 12.56 -11.11
N VAL A 84 16.62 11.40 -10.72
CA VAL A 84 17.44 11.25 -9.52
C VAL A 84 18.77 11.99 -9.67
N GLU A 85 19.47 11.87 -10.81
CA GLU A 85 20.72 12.60 -11.10
C GLU A 85 20.51 14.11 -11.15
N THR A 86 19.39 14.55 -11.75
CA THR A 86 19.02 15.98 -11.78
C THR A 86 18.75 16.52 -10.38
N ALA A 87 18.07 15.75 -9.53
CA ALA A 87 17.81 16.12 -8.15
C ALA A 87 19.10 16.15 -7.32
N GLN A 88 20.03 15.21 -7.55
CA GLN A 88 21.34 15.18 -6.88
C GLN A 88 22.22 16.38 -7.27
N THR A 89 22.35 16.67 -8.58
CA THR A 89 23.14 17.83 -9.03
C THR A 89 22.58 19.14 -8.51
N SER A 90 21.25 19.23 -8.39
CA SER A 90 20.58 20.37 -7.77
C SER A 90 20.86 20.48 -6.27
N ALA A 91 20.99 19.35 -5.57
CA ALA A 91 21.27 19.30 -4.14
C ALA A 91 22.76 19.52 -3.82
N SER A 92 23.69 19.00 -4.65
CA SER A 92 25.15 19.10 -4.44
C SER A 92 25.75 20.46 -4.81
N GLY A 93 25.06 21.26 -5.64
CA GLY A 93 25.46 22.61 -6.03
C GLY A 93 25.29 23.67 -4.94
N GLN A 94 24.64 23.35 -3.83
CA GLN A 94 24.53 24.21 -2.66
C GLN A 94 25.34 23.59 -1.52
N GLU A 95 26.56 24.07 -1.33
CA GLU A 95 27.34 23.81 -0.11
C GLU A 95 26.44 24.10 1.10
N ALA A 96 26.29 23.10 1.95
CA ALA A 96 25.42 23.11 3.11
C ALA A 96 23.99 23.57 2.79
N ALA A 97 23.22 22.68 2.18
CA ALA A 97 21.79 22.72 2.44
C ALA A 97 21.65 22.80 3.97
N SER A 98 21.46 24.01 4.48
CA SER A 98 21.43 24.26 5.92
C SER A 98 20.45 23.23 6.50
N SER A 99 20.70 22.71 7.69
CA SER A 99 19.80 21.75 8.38
C SER A 99 18.34 22.20 8.31
N ILE A 100 18.14 23.50 8.19
CA ILE A 100 16.86 24.17 7.96
C ILE A 100 16.22 23.77 6.62
N ALA A 101 16.97 23.76 5.50
CA ALA A 101 16.40 23.39 4.19
C ALA A 101 15.99 21.91 4.13
N VAL A 102 16.75 21.02 4.78
CA VAL A 102 16.40 19.59 4.90
C VAL A 102 15.13 19.43 5.73
N VAL A 103 15.00 20.15 6.84
CA VAL A 103 13.79 20.11 7.69
C VAL A 103 12.57 20.62 6.94
N PHE A 104 12.67 21.77 6.24
CA PHE A 104 11.55 22.29 5.44
C PHE A 104 11.21 21.38 4.25
N GLY A 105 12.21 20.79 3.59
CA GLY A 105 12.04 19.81 2.53
C GLY A 105 11.32 18.55 3.03
N ALA A 106 11.74 18.01 4.17
CA ALA A 106 11.08 16.86 4.81
C ALA A 106 9.63 17.17 5.20
N PHE A 107 9.39 18.35 5.80
CA PHE A 107 8.04 18.79 6.13
C PHE A 107 7.18 18.93 4.87
N GLY A 108 7.69 19.54 3.80
CA GLY A 108 7.00 19.67 2.52
C GLY A 108 6.66 18.32 1.89
N ALA A 109 7.61 17.38 1.91
CA ALA A 109 7.42 16.02 1.40
C ALA A 109 6.34 15.25 2.18
N VAL A 110 6.40 15.27 3.51
CA VAL A 110 5.38 14.63 4.37
C VAL A 110 4.01 15.29 4.16
N TRP A 111 3.99 16.63 4.03
CA TRP A 111 2.75 17.36 3.76
C TRP A 111 2.13 16.97 2.41
N ALA A 112 2.90 16.88 1.34
CA ALA A 112 2.46 16.46 0.01
C ALA A 112 1.99 15.01 0.02
N ALA A 113 2.78 14.09 0.60
CA ALA A 113 2.44 12.68 0.72
C ALA A 113 1.15 12.47 1.54
N SER A 114 0.94 13.27 2.61
CA SER A 114 -0.31 13.22 3.37
C SER A 114 -1.51 13.72 2.57
N GLY A 115 -1.32 14.54 1.54
CA GLY A 115 -2.35 14.91 0.57
C GLY A 115 -2.76 13.71 -0.30
N ALA A 116 -1.79 12.95 -0.80
CA ALA A 116 -2.05 11.70 -1.53
C ALA A 116 -2.77 10.66 -0.64
N MET A 117 -2.31 10.49 0.60
CA MET A 117 -2.96 9.58 1.55
C MET A 117 -4.39 10.03 1.90
N ASN A 118 -4.68 11.33 1.93
CA ASN A 118 -6.05 11.82 2.09
C ASN A 118 -6.96 11.42 0.90
N SER A 119 -6.42 11.35 -0.32
CA SER A 119 -7.16 10.81 -1.48
C SER A 119 -7.45 9.32 -1.31
N VAL A 120 -6.50 8.55 -0.76
CA VAL A 120 -6.71 7.13 -0.38
C VAL A 120 -7.81 7.01 0.68
N ILE A 121 -7.77 7.81 1.76
CA ILE A 121 -8.79 7.80 2.82
C ILE A 121 -10.19 8.09 2.25
N LYS A 122 -10.32 9.07 1.36
CA LYS A 122 -11.61 9.39 0.71
C LYS A 122 -12.13 8.20 -0.10
N ALA A 123 -11.26 7.58 -0.90
CA ALA A 123 -11.63 6.45 -1.73
C ALA A 123 -12.00 5.21 -0.91
N VAL A 124 -11.26 4.94 0.17
CA VAL A 124 -11.58 3.83 1.08
C VAL A 124 -12.88 4.11 1.84
N ASN A 125 -13.16 5.36 2.24
CA ASN A 125 -14.46 5.73 2.81
C ASN A 125 -15.60 5.42 1.84
N ALA A 126 -15.44 5.74 0.55
CA ALA A 126 -16.45 5.41 -0.47
C ALA A 126 -16.64 3.90 -0.57
N ALA A 127 -15.58 3.11 -0.66
CA ALA A 127 -15.64 1.65 -0.71
C ALA A 127 -16.35 1.02 0.51
N TYR A 128 -16.27 1.65 1.67
CA TYR A 128 -16.98 1.22 2.88
C TYR A 128 -18.38 1.85 3.06
N ASP A 129 -18.92 2.55 2.06
CA ASP A 129 -20.19 3.31 2.13
C ASP A 129 -20.21 4.29 3.32
N ARG A 130 -19.08 4.98 3.59
CA ARG A 130 -18.95 5.87 4.74
C ARG A 130 -18.76 7.32 4.33
N ILE A 131 -19.50 8.19 5.02
CA ILE A 131 -19.32 9.63 4.92
C ILE A 131 -18.25 10.05 5.92
N GLU A 132 -17.31 10.90 5.49
CA GLU A 132 -16.29 11.44 6.38
C GLU A 132 -16.90 12.46 7.34
N THR A 133 -16.95 12.13 8.62
CA THR A 133 -17.47 13.01 9.69
C THR A 133 -16.37 13.51 10.62
N ARG A 134 -15.16 12.99 10.48
CA ARG A 134 -14.01 13.44 11.29
C ARG A 134 -13.63 14.85 10.90
N PRO A 135 -13.29 15.74 11.83
CA PRO A 135 -12.83 17.09 11.52
C PRO A 135 -11.52 17.03 10.73
N PHE A 136 -11.31 18.02 9.87
CA PHE A 136 -10.17 18.10 8.94
C PHE A 136 -8.81 17.74 9.58
N TRP A 137 -8.55 18.25 10.78
CA TRP A 137 -7.28 18.01 11.47
C TRP A 137 -7.08 16.54 11.88
N LYS A 138 -8.16 15.81 12.26
CA LYS A 138 -8.07 14.36 12.55
C LYS A 138 -7.75 13.56 11.30
N VAL A 139 -8.41 13.85 10.20
CA VAL A 139 -8.12 13.21 8.90
C VAL A 139 -6.69 13.49 8.50
N ARG A 140 -6.21 14.73 8.69
CA ARG A 140 -4.84 15.12 8.37
C ARG A 140 -3.80 14.38 9.21
N ILE A 141 -4.01 14.27 10.52
CA ILE A 141 -3.14 13.49 11.42
C ILE A 141 -3.15 12.01 11.01
N THR A 142 -4.31 11.43 10.75
CA THR A 142 -4.42 10.04 10.27
C THR A 142 -3.62 9.84 8.97
N SER A 143 -3.75 10.77 8.01
CA SER A 143 -2.99 10.74 6.76
C SER A 143 -1.48 10.78 7.00
N ILE A 144 -1.00 11.66 7.88
CA ILE A 144 0.43 11.77 8.22
C ILE A 144 0.93 10.49 8.90
N VAL A 145 0.18 9.96 9.86
CA VAL A 145 0.54 8.70 10.55
C VAL A 145 0.61 7.53 9.56
N LEU A 146 -0.36 7.41 8.65
CA LEU A 146 -0.36 6.39 7.62
C LEU A 146 0.80 6.55 6.63
N VAL A 147 1.14 7.79 6.23
CA VAL A 147 2.31 8.06 5.38
C VAL A 147 3.60 7.64 6.08
N LEU A 148 3.79 8.01 7.33
CA LEU A 148 5.01 7.65 8.08
C LEU A 148 5.11 6.15 8.31
N ALA A 149 4.01 5.50 8.70
CA ALA A 149 3.96 4.05 8.88
C ALA A 149 4.21 3.29 7.58
N SER A 150 3.60 3.75 6.46
CA SER A 150 3.82 3.20 5.13
C SER A 150 5.25 3.42 4.65
N GLY A 151 5.76 4.64 4.81
CA GLY A 151 7.15 4.98 4.47
C GLY A 151 8.14 4.12 5.23
N PHE A 152 7.95 3.92 6.54
CA PHE A 152 8.77 3.02 7.33
C PHE A 152 8.68 1.56 6.85
N ALA A 153 7.47 1.07 6.57
CA ALA A 153 7.27 -0.30 6.05
C ALA A 153 7.97 -0.49 4.69
N PHE A 154 7.79 0.44 3.76
CA PHE A 154 8.44 0.39 2.44
C PHE A 154 9.96 0.55 2.52
N ALA A 155 10.47 1.45 3.36
CA ALA A 155 11.91 1.58 3.59
C ALA A 155 12.50 0.31 4.18
N SER A 156 11.84 -0.31 5.16
CA SER A 156 12.27 -1.60 5.74
C SER A 156 12.27 -2.73 4.72
N MET A 157 11.24 -2.77 3.85
CA MET A 157 11.18 -3.74 2.74
C MET A 157 12.29 -3.50 1.72
N PHE A 158 12.56 -2.25 1.36
CA PHE A 158 13.63 -1.88 0.45
C PHE A 158 14.98 -2.36 1.01
N VAL A 159 15.29 -2.02 2.25
CA VAL A 159 16.53 -2.47 2.93
C VAL A 159 16.60 -4.00 2.95
N LEU A 160 15.51 -4.69 3.27
CA LEU A 160 15.47 -6.15 3.31
C LEU A 160 15.72 -6.80 1.93
N ILE A 161 15.16 -6.22 0.88
CA ILE A 161 15.27 -6.78 -0.48
C ILE A 161 16.65 -6.47 -1.08
N VAL A 162 17.10 -5.22 -0.98
CA VAL A 162 18.35 -4.73 -1.59
C VAL A 162 19.56 -5.21 -0.81
N PHE A 163 19.57 -4.95 0.50
CA PHE A 163 20.71 -5.25 1.38
C PHE A 163 20.58 -6.58 2.11
N GLY A 164 19.45 -7.28 1.97
CA GLY A 164 19.20 -8.52 2.69
C GLY A 164 20.18 -9.65 2.33
N GLY A 165 20.72 -9.68 1.08
CA GLY A 165 21.79 -10.62 0.71
C GLY A 165 23.08 -10.35 1.49
N PRO A 166 23.75 -9.21 1.28
CA PRO A 166 24.96 -8.83 1.99
C PRO A 166 24.84 -8.85 3.52
N VAL A 167 23.69 -8.40 4.05
CA VAL A 167 23.44 -8.44 5.51
C VAL A 167 23.31 -9.89 6.00
N GLY A 168 22.64 -10.75 5.24
CA GLY A 168 22.52 -12.17 5.57
C GLY A 168 23.88 -12.88 5.58
N GLU A 169 24.71 -12.62 4.58
CA GLU A 169 26.09 -13.13 4.51
C GLU A 169 26.94 -12.65 5.68
N ALA A 170 26.93 -11.36 6.00
CA ALA A 170 27.65 -10.79 7.12
C ALA A 170 27.21 -11.40 8.47
N ILE A 171 25.91 -11.64 8.65
CA ILE A 171 25.37 -12.33 9.85
C ILE A 171 25.83 -13.81 9.89
N ALA A 172 25.76 -14.49 8.74
CA ALA A 172 26.20 -15.89 8.64
C ALA A 172 27.68 -16.04 9.01
N ASP A 173 28.53 -15.19 8.49
CA ASP A 173 29.98 -15.19 8.76
C ASP A 173 30.29 -14.86 10.22
N GLN A 174 29.70 -13.78 10.75
CA GLN A 174 29.95 -13.35 12.12
C GLN A 174 29.42 -14.35 13.15
N ALA A 175 28.26 -14.95 12.90
CA ALA A 175 27.67 -15.96 13.78
C ALA A 175 28.11 -17.39 13.46
N ARG A 176 28.92 -17.63 12.42
CA ARG A 176 29.39 -18.90 11.92
C ARG A 176 28.25 -19.89 11.62
N LEU A 177 27.18 -19.39 11.03
CA LEU A 177 25.96 -20.17 10.77
C LEU A 177 26.04 -21.02 9.49
N GLY A 178 27.01 -20.77 8.61
CA GLY A 178 27.24 -21.50 7.36
C GLY A 178 26.18 -21.31 6.29
N GLY A 179 26.35 -21.95 5.13
CA GLY A 179 25.52 -21.76 3.94
C GLY A 179 24.04 -22.18 4.10
N ALA A 180 23.72 -23.00 5.11
CA ALA A 180 22.31 -23.33 5.41
C ALA A 180 21.52 -22.11 5.88
N PHE A 181 22.13 -21.20 6.65
CA PHE A 181 21.49 -19.95 7.06
C PHE A 181 21.29 -19.03 5.87
N GLU A 182 22.28 -18.88 4.98
CA GLU A 182 22.19 -18.06 3.78
C GLU A 182 21.02 -18.48 2.89
N LEU A 183 20.85 -19.79 2.67
CA LEU A 183 19.73 -20.33 1.91
C LEU A 183 18.38 -20.01 2.56
N VAL A 184 18.26 -20.26 3.87
CA VAL A 184 17.03 -19.96 4.63
C VAL A 184 16.73 -18.47 4.59
N TRP A 185 17.73 -17.61 4.77
CA TRP A 185 17.57 -16.17 4.70
C TRP A 185 17.16 -15.68 3.30
N ALA A 186 17.81 -16.22 2.25
CA ALA A 186 17.46 -15.89 0.86
C ALA A 186 15.99 -16.20 0.52
N ILE A 187 15.42 -17.26 1.12
CA ILE A 187 14.01 -17.62 0.96
C ILE A 187 13.11 -16.76 1.87
N LEU A 188 13.48 -16.61 3.15
CA LEU A 188 12.63 -16.00 4.19
C LEU A 188 12.39 -14.50 3.96
N ARG A 189 13.33 -13.79 3.35
CA ARG A 189 13.18 -12.36 3.05
C ARG A 189 11.93 -12.03 2.19
N TRP A 190 11.53 -12.94 1.30
CA TRP A 190 10.36 -12.72 0.43
C TRP A 190 9.02 -12.79 1.17
N PRO A 191 8.75 -13.83 2.00
CA PRO A 191 7.59 -13.83 2.88
C PRO A 191 7.55 -12.63 3.85
N ILE A 192 8.69 -12.19 4.38
CA ILE A 192 8.76 -11.02 5.27
C ILE A 192 8.40 -9.75 4.48
N ALA A 193 8.92 -9.58 3.27
CA ALA A 193 8.55 -8.46 2.41
C ALA A 193 7.04 -8.48 2.07
N PHE A 194 6.49 -9.66 1.75
CA PHE A 194 5.04 -9.80 1.52
C PHE A 194 4.22 -9.46 2.76
N ALA A 195 4.67 -9.85 3.95
CA ALA A 195 4.04 -9.46 5.22
C ALA A 195 4.03 -7.93 5.41
N GLY A 196 5.07 -7.22 4.96
CA GLY A 196 5.11 -5.76 4.94
C GLY A 196 4.04 -5.15 4.04
N ILE A 197 3.81 -5.73 2.84
CA ILE A 197 2.72 -5.33 1.94
C ILE A 197 1.36 -5.56 2.62
N LEU A 198 1.15 -6.73 3.23
CA LEU A 198 -0.08 -7.03 3.96
C LEU A 198 -0.32 -6.06 5.11
N LEU A 199 0.73 -5.69 5.83
CA LEU A 199 0.66 -4.71 6.91
C LEU A 199 0.24 -3.34 6.38
N PHE A 200 0.80 -2.89 5.26
CA PHE A 200 0.40 -1.64 4.62
C PHE A 200 -1.09 -1.62 4.27
N PHE A 201 -1.58 -2.64 3.54
CA PHE A 201 -3.00 -2.76 3.21
C PHE A 201 -3.86 -2.84 4.48
N GLY A 202 -3.44 -3.64 5.47
CA GLY A 202 -4.12 -3.76 6.75
C GLY A 202 -4.22 -2.44 7.51
N LEU A 203 -3.14 -1.65 7.56
CA LEU A 203 -3.12 -0.31 8.18
C LEU A 203 -4.08 0.66 7.47
N VAL A 204 -4.06 0.68 6.13
CA VAL A 204 -4.93 1.54 5.35
C VAL A 204 -6.41 1.18 5.56
N TYR A 205 -6.75 -0.12 5.57
CA TYR A 205 -8.14 -0.56 5.77
C TYR A 205 -8.60 -0.44 7.23
N TYR A 206 -7.67 -0.40 8.17
CA TYR A 206 -7.97 -0.20 9.58
C TYR A 206 -8.17 1.27 9.92
N ALA A 207 -7.23 2.14 9.57
CA ALA A 207 -7.20 3.53 10.00
C ALA A 207 -7.81 4.50 8.96
N GLY A 208 -7.91 4.07 7.68
CA GLY A 208 -8.46 4.89 6.60
C GLY A 208 -9.94 5.18 6.78
N PRO A 209 -10.81 4.17 6.78
CA PRO A 209 -12.25 4.37 6.76
C PRO A 209 -12.77 4.95 8.08
N ASN A 210 -13.82 5.79 7.96
CA ASN A 210 -14.54 6.36 9.10
C ASN A 210 -15.58 5.36 9.63
N VAL A 211 -15.10 4.28 10.25
CA VAL A 211 -15.94 3.23 10.83
C VAL A 211 -15.64 3.08 12.32
N ASP A 212 -16.67 2.71 13.10
CA ASP A 212 -16.45 2.26 14.48
C ASP A 212 -15.68 0.96 14.44
N GLN A 213 -14.42 1.02 14.88
CA GLN A 213 -13.47 -0.05 14.69
C GLN A 213 -13.80 -1.24 15.57
N ARG A 214 -14.12 -2.35 14.94
CA ARG A 214 -14.09 -3.68 15.54
C ARG A 214 -12.62 -4.08 15.74
N ALA A 215 -12.38 -5.09 16.59
CA ALA A 215 -11.02 -5.52 16.94
C ALA A 215 -10.05 -5.57 15.74
N TRP A 216 -8.85 -5.06 15.95
CA TRP A 216 -7.76 -5.09 14.96
C TRP A 216 -7.53 -6.50 14.41
N LYS A 217 -7.54 -6.62 13.10
CA LYS A 217 -7.14 -7.84 12.40
C LYS A 217 -5.97 -7.50 11.49
N TRP A 218 -4.80 -8.04 11.79
CA TRP A 218 -3.55 -7.84 11.05
C TRP A 218 -3.68 -8.19 9.57
N VAL A 219 -4.44 -9.24 9.28
CA VAL A 219 -4.71 -9.71 7.93
C VAL A 219 -6.20 -9.88 7.76
N THR A 220 -6.77 -9.13 6.83
CA THR A 220 -8.14 -9.30 6.38
C THR A 220 -8.15 -10.01 5.01
N PRO A 221 -9.24 -10.69 4.62
CA PRO A 221 -9.31 -11.27 3.28
C PRO A 221 -9.11 -10.21 2.18
N GLY A 222 -9.60 -8.99 2.38
CA GLY A 222 -9.37 -7.88 1.43
C GLY A 222 -7.93 -7.44 1.38
N SER A 223 -7.18 -7.41 2.51
CA SER A 223 -5.75 -7.08 2.48
C SER A 223 -4.94 -8.15 1.73
N LEU A 224 -5.28 -9.42 1.91
CA LEU A 224 -4.64 -10.51 1.19
C LEU A 224 -4.93 -10.44 -0.32
N VAL A 225 -6.20 -10.30 -0.70
CA VAL A 225 -6.60 -10.20 -2.11
C VAL A 225 -6.04 -8.93 -2.76
N GLY A 226 -6.09 -7.78 -2.07
CA GLY A 226 -5.50 -6.53 -2.53
C GLY A 226 -3.99 -6.64 -2.75
N ALA A 227 -3.25 -7.23 -1.80
CA ALA A 227 -1.80 -7.42 -1.91
C ALA A 227 -1.43 -8.38 -3.05
N VAL A 228 -2.15 -9.50 -3.19
CA VAL A 228 -1.95 -10.44 -4.31
C VAL A 228 -2.30 -9.79 -5.65
N ALA A 229 -3.43 -9.08 -5.73
CA ALA A 229 -3.82 -8.35 -6.92
C ALA A 229 -2.77 -7.30 -7.31
N TRP A 230 -2.22 -6.59 -6.32
CA TRP A 230 -1.15 -5.61 -6.55
C TRP A 230 0.13 -6.26 -7.11
N LEU A 231 0.55 -7.41 -6.56
CA LEU A 231 1.71 -8.15 -7.09
C LEU A 231 1.47 -8.64 -8.51
N VAL A 232 0.29 -9.20 -8.79
CA VAL A 232 -0.08 -9.68 -10.13
C VAL A 232 -0.11 -8.53 -11.12
N LEU A 233 -0.78 -7.42 -10.79
CA LEU A 233 -0.86 -6.24 -11.65
C LEU A 233 0.52 -5.60 -11.87
N SER A 234 1.37 -5.52 -10.82
CA SER A 234 2.74 -5.02 -10.96
C SER A 234 3.60 -5.92 -11.85
N GLY A 235 3.47 -7.25 -11.71
CA GLY A 235 4.16 -8.20 -12.57
C GLY A 235 3.70 -8.11 -14.04
N LEU A 236 2.39 -8.05 -14.29
CA LEU A 236 1.83 -7.86 -15.62
C LEU A 236 2.27 -6.52 -16.22
N PHE A 237 2.31 -5.47 -15.39
CA PHE A 237 2.78 -4.16 -15.81
C PHE A 237 4.27 -4.15 -16.17
N ALA A 238 5.12 -4.85 -15.40
CA ALA A 238 6.53 -5.02 -15.72
C ALA A 238 6.72 -5.75 -17.05
N VAL A 239 5.95 -6.80 -17.31
CA VAL A 239 5.94 -7.50 -18.60
C VAL A 239 5.49 -6.56 -19.72
N TYR A 240 4.41 -5.81 -19.53
CA TYR A 240 3.93 -4.83 -20.51
C TYR A 240 5.01 -3.79 -20.85
N THR A 241 5.66 -3.20 -19.86
CA THR A 241 6.71 -2.19 -20.08
C THR A 241 7.95 -2.75 -20.78
N SER A 242 8.31 -4.03 -20.54
CA SER A 242 9.44 -4.68 -21.20
C SER A 242 9.27 -4.79 -22.73
N PHE A 243 8.03 -4.89 -23.22
CA PHE A 243 7.72 -4.89 -24.65
C PHE A 243 7.54 -3.48 -25.24
N SER A 244 7.51 -2.46 -24.41
CA SER A 244 7.13 -1.09 -24.83
C SER A 244 8.34 -0.17 -25.08
N SER A 245 9.41 -0.68 -25.70
CA SER A 245 10.60 0.11 -26.08
C SER A 245 10.31 1.31 -27.00
N SER A 246 9.07 1.45 -27.49
CA SER A 246 8.63 2.56 -28.34
C SER A 246 8.16 3.77 -27.54
N TYR A 247 7.90 3.66 -26.24
CA TYR A 247 7.43 4.78 -25.42
C TYR A 247 8.47 5.89 -25.34
N ASP A 248 9.74 5.56 -25.13
CA ASP A 248 10.84 6.52 -25.08
C ASP A 248 10.98 7.29 -26.40
N LYS A 249 10.75 6.62 -27.54
CA LYS A 249 10.83 7.23 -28.87
C LYS A 249 9.69 8.22 -29.13
N THR A 250 8.51 7.97 -28.55
CA THR A 250 7.31 8.79 -28.80
C THR A 250 7.16 9.92 -27.79
N TYR A 251 7.44 9.66 -26.50
CA TYR A 251 7.18 10.57 -25.38
C TYR A 251 8.45 11.13 -24.74
N GLY A 252 9.66 10.67 -25.13
CA GLY A 252 10.93 11.13 -24.59
C GLY A 252 10.95 11.08 -23.05
N SER A 253 11.39 12.15 -22.41
CA SER A 253 11.47 12.27 -20.94
C SER A 253 10.12 12.16 -20.21
N LEU A 254 8.99 12.33 -20.90
CA LEU A 254 7.65 12.17 -20.30
C LEU A 254 7.24 10.70 -20.14
N ALA A 255 7.92 9.77 -20.84
CA ALA A 255 7.57 8.35 -20.82
C ALA A 255 7.58 7.77 -19.40
N GLY A 256 8.60 8.07 -18.58
CA GLY A 256 8.72 7.61 -17.21
C GLY A 256 7.58 8.11 -16.32
N GLY A 257 7.19 9.37 -16.47
CA GLY A 257 6.06 9.95 -15.73
C GLY A 257 4.72 9.29 -16.07
N ILE A 258 4.50 8.99 -17.36
CA ILE A 258 3.29 8.29 -17.83
C ILE A 258 3.26 6.85 -17.30
N ILE A 259 4.38 6.13 -17.39
CA ILE A 259 4.53 4.77 -16.89
C ILE A 259 4.27 4.72 -15.39
N LEU A 260 4.86 5.64 -14.62
CA LEU A 260 4.64 5.75 -13.18
C LEU A 260 3.18 6.05 -12.85
N LEU A 261 2.53 6.97 -13.56
CA LEU A 261 1.13 7.31 -13.35
C LEU A 261 0.21 6.10 -13.60
N LEU A 262 0.46 5.33 -14.66
CA LEU A 262 -0.28 4.11 -14.94
C LEU A 262 -0.08 3.05 -13.86
N TRP A 263 1.15 2.85 -13.39
CA TRP A 263 1.44 1.91 -12.31
C TRP A 263 0.76 2.32 -10.99
N LEU A 264 0.79 3.60 -10.65
CA LEU A 264 0.08 4.14 -9.48
C LEU A 264 -1.44 3.94 -9.59
N ASN A 265 -1.99 4.10 -10.80
CA ASN A 265 -3.41 3.87 -11.06
C ASN A 265 -3.80 2.40 -10.85
N TYR A 266 -3.04 1.45 -11.40
CA TYR A 266 -3.28 0.02 -11.18
C TYR A 266 -3.05 -0.40 -9.72
N SER A 267 -2.10 0.22 -9.03
CA SER A 267 -1.88 0.03 -7.60
C SER A 267 -3.09 0.47 -6.78
N ALA A 268 -3.68 1.60 -7.15
CA ALA A 268 -4.91 2.09 -6.52
C ALA A 268 -6.11 1.17 -6.83
N PHE A 269 -6.21 0.55 -8.02
CA PHE A 269 -7.24 -0.46 -8.30
C PHE A 269 -7.15 -1.65 -7.35
N ALA A 270 -5.95 -2.19 -7.15
CA ALA A 270 -5.75 -3.32 -6.24
C ALA A 270 -6.14 -2.95 -4.80
N LEU A 271 -5.77 -1.75 -4.35
CA LEU A 271 -6.12 -1.24 -3.03
C LEU A 271 -7.64 -1.08 -2.88
N LEU A 272 -8.32 -0.44 -3.81
CA LEU A 272 -9.76 -0.21 -3.71
C LEU A 272 -10.55 -1.50 -3.86
N PHE A 273 -10.11 -2.44 -4.70
CA PHE A 273 -10.75 -3.74 -4.81
C PHE A 273 -10.69 -4.54 -3.50
N GLY A 274 -9.55 -4.51 -2.80
CA GLY A 274 -9.42 -5.11 -1.47
C GLY A 274 -10.29 -4.43 -0.41
N ALA A 275 -10.45 -3.09 -0.47
CA ALA A 275 -11.34 -2.33 0.41
C ALA A 275 -12.81 -2.72 0.20
N GLU A 276 -13.25 -2.78 -1.05
CA GLU A 276 -14.59 -3.23 -1.42
C GLU A 276 -14.88 -4.66 -0.97
N LEU A 277 -13.91 -5.56 -1.13
CA LEU A 277 -14.05 -6.93 -0.66
C LEU A 277 -14.23 -7.00 0.86
N ASN A 278 -13.48 -6.23 1.63
CA ASN A 278 -13.66 -6.14 3.07
C ASN A 278 -15.06 -5.60 3.44
N SER A 279 -15.51 -4.54 2.75
CA SER A 279 -16.83 -3.94 2.94
C SER A 279 -17.95 -4.96 2.70
N GLU A 280 -17.89 -5.74 1.63
CA GLU A 280 -18.88 -6.78 1.31
C GLU A 280 -18.82 -7.97 2.29
N LEU A 281 -17.65 -8.31 2.82
CA LEU A 281 -17.50 -9.32 3.87
C LEU A 281 -18.11 -8.88 5.19
N ASP A 282 -17.89 -7.63 5.58
CA ASP A 282 -18.50 -7.06 6.79
C ASP A 282 -20.04 -7.04 6.66
N ARG A 283 -20.56 -6.61 5.50
CA ARG A 283 -21.98 -6.65 5.19
C ARG A 283 -22.56 -8.07 5.27
N GLN A 284 -21.85 -9.07 4.73
CA GLN A 284 -22.30 -10.47 4.81
C GLN A 284 -22.30 -10.97 6.26
N ALA A 285 -21.34 -10.59 7.07
CA ALA A 285 -21.30 -10.93 8.49
C ALA A 285 -22.48 -10.33 9.27
N ASP A 286 -22.87 -9.09 8.95
CA ASP A 286 -24.03 -8.44 9.56
C ASP A 286 -25.35 -9.13 9.15
N ILE A 287 -25.50 -9.56 7.89
CA ILE A 287 -26.65 -10.35 7.41
C ILE A 287 -26.77 -11.68 8.17
N HIS A 288 -25.65 -12.39 8.35
CA HIS A 288 -25.64 -13.65 9.10
C HIS A 288 -25.98 -13.44 10.57
N ALA A 289 -25.46 -12.38 11.20
CA ALA A 289 -25.77 -12.03 12.58
C ALA A 289 -27.28 -11.74 12.75
N ALA A 290 -27.86 -10.92 11.88
CA ALA A 290 -29.29 -10.59 11.90
C ALA A 290 -30.19 -11.82 11.63
N GLY A 291 -29.79 -12.70 10.70
CA GLY A 291 -30.49 -13.97 10.42
C GLY A 291 -30.46 -14.93 11.60
N GLY A 292 -29.33 -15.02 12.30
CA GLY A 292 -29.17 -15.81 13.52
C GLY A 292 -30.01 -15.30 14.70
N GLU A 293 -30.13 -13.99 14.84
CA GLU A 293 -30.95 -13.35 15.88
C GLU A 293 -32.46 -13.65 15.64
N LYS A 294 -32.94 -13.48 14.39
CA LYS A 294 -34.32 -13.84 14.01
C LYS A 294 -34.62 -15.33 14.25
N ALA A 295 -33.70 -16.22 13.90
CA ALA A 295 -33.83 -17.65 14.14
C ALA A 295 -33.85 -17.99 15.64
N GLY A 296 -33.08 -17.26 16.46
CA GLY A 296 -33.11 -17.37 17.93
C GLY A 296 -34.44 -16.97 18.53
N LEU A 297 -35.00 -15.84 18.11
CA LEU A 297 -36.32 -15.35 18.57
C LEU A 297 -37.45 -16.31 18.20
N VAL A 298 -37.44 -16.86 16.97
CA VAL A 298 -38.43 -17.86 16.53
C VAL A 298 -38.34 -19.14 17.36
N LYS A 299 -37.11 -19.60 17.70
CA LYS A 299 -36.92 -20.80 18.54
C LYS A 299 -37.38 -20.56 19.98
N GLN A 300 -37.19 -19.37 20.52
CA GLN A 300 -37.68 -19.00 21.86
C GLN A 300 -39.20 -18.91 21.91
N ALA A 301 -39.84 -18.27 20.92
CA ALA A 301 -41.29 -18.21 20.79
C ALA A 301 -41.96 -19.57 20.64
N ARG A 302 -41.28 -20.58 20.00
CA ARG A 302 -41.76 -21.96 19.92
C ARG A 302 -41.62 -22.75 21.24
N ARG A 303 -40.70 -22.39 22.12
CA ARG A 303 -40.52 -23.03 23.44
C ARG A 303 -41.46 -22.47 24.53
N SER A 304 -42.04 -21.30 24.29
CA SER A 304 -43.00 -20.64 25.19
C SER A 304 -44.45 -20.95 24.85
N ARG A 305 -44.70 -21.78 23.85
CA ARG A 305 -45.97 -22.41 23.52
C ARG A 305 -45.95 -23.89 23.89
#